data_04af8342470dfd0a1522a0a48bc2cc84
#
_entry.id   04af8342470dfd0a1522a0a48bc2cc84
#
_cell.length_a   1.000
_cell.length_b   1.000
_cell.length_c   1.000
_cell.angle_alpha   90.00
_cell.angle_beta   90.00
_cell.angle_gamma   90.00
#
_symmetry.space_group_name_H-M   'P 1'
#
loop_
_entity.id
_entity.type
_entity.pdbx_description
1 polymer ?
#
loop_
_entity_poly.entity_id
_entity_poly.type
_entity_poly.pdbx_seq_one_letter_code
_entity_poly.pdbx_strand_id
1 'polypeptide(L)'
;MTKTARAEPSAEPDESVPGLSRSERSARWLPDCLVCLAFVLLAAWLTHGLWSDPAHRVLALNQQDQVLYEWLLANDARVLFGDLGLLSDRLNSPDGVNLLANTSVTVLGVLLAPVTIGFGSATTFALLTTANLALTAAGWYFLYSRTLGAGRTAATLGAGLCGFAPGMVSQSNGHLHMTAQWLVPVMVWLVVRLIRAADPEHSAVGTGAAGWDARGIVTSGLGLAAVAVVQVFIGEEVLFLAGIALVLVGAGYAVMRPTLVRRVAGGFAAGMLLALGLALLVLAYPLWFQFAGPQSVRGGLFDPHYFSADRTSWPAFSPLSLAGGPSSAHLAAGAVEYNTFLGWPVLLATVGCAAWLARRPLSVASLGAAVVMADLSLGPNLIVNGVRTGIPGPYSLLTDLPLFQSALPTRFALAVVPLVATVLVLAVDRALPAASPGDPDRAAAAGGPAWWRRSARILVPGLVAAALVPIFPTPLPTADRPALPEFITAGHWRDCVQPGGVLVPAPLPTPDQPWAMRWAAAANAEFGIPEGLFIGPYGRDGNASMGRFQRPTSALLADVARTGRMPRIDAGRRRQAQVDMEAWGASCVVLDPDAPHTEVLHNTLQDLFGPGRRIADVWAWKV
;
A
#
# COMPACT_ATOMS: atom_id res chain seq x y z
N MET A 1 50.33 23.31 72.11
CA MET A 1 50.57 22.19 71.20
C MET A 1 49.40 21.24 71.31
N THR A 2 48.40 21.36 70.43
CA THR A 2 47.28 20.39 70.34
C THR A 2 46.94 20.26 68.91
N LYS A 3 47.27 19.11 68.33
CA LYS A 3 46.93 18.70 66.91
C LYS A 3 45.46 18.35 66.82
N THR A 4 44.72 19.09 66.05
CA THR A 4 43.36 18.74 65.61
C THR A 4 43.48 17.80 64.45
N ALA A 5 42.98 16.57 64.59
CA ALA A 5 42.80 15.59 63.52
C ALA A 5 41.57 15.96 62.64
N ARG A 6 41.81 16.04 61.34
CA ARG A 6 40.79 16.28 60.31
C ARG A 6 40.19 14.92 59.96
N ALA A 7 38.90 14.74 60.20
CA ALA A 7 38.13 13.54 59.74
C ALA A 7 37.95 13.60 58.24
N GLU A 8 38.30 12.52 57.55
CA GLU A 8 37.93 12.28 56.14
C GLU A 8 36.42 11.95 56.00
N PRO A 9 35.72 12.43 54.97
CA PRO A 9 34.34 12.03 54.72
C PRO A 9 34.35 10.61 54.15
N SER A 10 33.63 9.70 54.80
CA SER A 10 33.31 8.37 54.30
C SER A 10 32.53 8.45 52.98
N ALA A 11 33.08 7.83 51.95
CA ALA A 11 32.39 7.63 50.70
C ALA A 11 31.15 6.73 50.92
N GLU A 12 29.96 7.27 50.69
CA GLU A 12 28.73 6.48 50.56
C GLU A 12 28.86 5.56 49.34
N PRO A 13 28.40 4.29 49.41
CA PRO A 13 28.40 3.41 48.26
C PRO A 13 27.37 3.89 47.23
N ASP A 14 27.85 4.06 46.01
CA ASP A 14 27.08 4.30 44.78
C ASP A 14 25.96 3.25 44.67
N GLU A 15 24.71 3.64 44.96
CA GLU A 15 23.53 2.83 44.70
C GLU A 15 23.34 2.72 43.17
N SER A 16 24.07 1.79 42.56
CA SER A 16 23.83 1.35 41.19
C SER A 16 22.40 0.87 41.08
N VAL A 17 21.57 1.62 40.34
CA VAL A 17 20.20 1.24 39.96
C VAL A 17 20.26 -0.19 39.39
N PRO A 18 19.55 -1.18 39.98
CA PRO A 18 19.63 -2.56 39.53
C PRO A 18 19.15 -2.66 38.08
N GLY A 19 20.05 -2.98 37.17
CA GLY A 19 19.67 -3.29 35.78
C GLY A 19 18.71 -4.49 35.78
N LEU A 20 17.51 -4.31 35.24
CA LEU A 20 16.49 -5.35 35.11
C LEU A 20 17.11 -6.64 34.59
N SER A 21 16.84 -7.78 35.24
CA SER A 21 17.26 -9.11 34.80
C SER A 21 16.72 -9.44 33.39
N ARG A 22 17.38 -10.36 32.68
CA ARG A 22 16.87 -10.82 31.33
C ARG A 22 15.43 -11.33 31.39
N SER A 23 15.06 -11.99 32.50
CA SER A 23 13.69 -12.50 32.69
C SER A 23 12.66 -11.39 32.87
N GLU A 24 12.99 -10.30 33.57
CA GLU A 24 12.10 -9.16 33.76
C GLU A 24 11.96 -8.33 32.47
N ARG A 25 13.01 -8.24 31.65
CA ARG A 25 12.93 -7.62 30.31
C ARG A 25 12.06 -8.43 29.36
N SER A 26 12.22 -9.76 29.32
CA SER A 26 11.39 -10.64 28.47
C SER A 26 9.92 -10.63 28.90
N ALA A 27 9.62 -10.61 30.18
CA ALA A 27 8.26 -10.53 30.70
C ALA A 27 7.53 -9.22 30.30
N ARG A 28 8.26 -8.13 30.06
CA ARG A 28 7.67 -6.84 29.61
C ARG A 28 7.26 -6.84 28.14
N TRP A 29 7.98 -7.59 27.26
CA TRP A 29 7.70 -7.63 25.82
C TRP A 29 6.69 -8.70 25.42
N LEU A 30 6.47 -9.70 26.26
CA LEU A 30 5.57 -10.82 25.95
C LEU A 30 4.17 -10.37 25.50
N PRO A 31 3.49 -9.43 26.21
CA PRO A 31 2.17 -8.96 25.76
C PRO A 31 2.21 -8.26 24.39
N ASP A 32 3.27 -7.52 24.09
CA ASP A 32 3.42 -6.83 22.81
C ASP A 32 3.65 -7.84 21.68
N CYS A 33 4.47 -8.88 21.93
CA CYS A 33 4.66 -9.99 21.00
C CYS A 33 3.35 -10.76 20.73
N LEU A 34 2.52 -10.99 21.74
CA LEU A 34 1.22 -11.65 21.60
C LEU A 34 0.26 -10.81 20.74
N VAL A 35 0.25 -9.49 20.89
CA VAL A 35 -0.55 -8.60 20.05
C VAL A 35 -0.07 -8.65 18.59
N CYS A 36 1.24 -8.54 18.36
CA CYS A 36 1.80 -8.66 17.02
C CYS A 36 1.51 -10.02 16.38
N LEU A 37 1.64 -11.11 17.16
CA LEU A 37 1.28 -12.46 16.70
C LEU A 37 -0.20 -12.55 16.32
N ALA A 38 -1.11 -11.95 17.12
CA ALA A 38 -2.52 -11.91 16.78
C ALA A 38 -2.78 -11.19 15.45
N PHE A 39 -2.09 -10.10 15.15
CA PHE A 39 -2.18 -9.42 13.86
C PHE A 39 -1.63 -10.28 12.71
N VAL A 40 -0.53 -10.99 12.91
CA VAL A 40 0.01 -11.93 11.90
C VAL A 40 -0.98 -13.07 11.65
N LEU A 41 -1.56 -13.67 12.70
CA LEU A 41 -2.54 -14.74 12.56
C LEU A 41 -3.83 -14.26 11.86
N LEU A 42 -4.30 -13.05 12.17
CA LEU A 42 -5.44 -12.47 11.48
C LEU A 42 -5.14 -12.20 10.00
N ALA A 43 -3.97 -11.66 9.68
CA ALA A 43 -3.55 -11.44 8.29
C ALA A 43 -3.41 -12.76 7.53
N ALA A 44 -2.80 -13.78 8.15
CA ALA A 44 -2.68 -15.12 7.56
C ALA A 44 -4.05 -15.77 7.33
N TRP A 45 -4.98 -15.59 8.27
CA TRP A 45 -6.35 -16.07 8.10
C TRP A 45 -7.08 -15.36 6.96
N LEU A 46 -6.90 -14.03 6.81
CA LEU A 46 -7.50 -13.27 5.71
C LEU A 46 -7.00 -13.72 4.35
N THR A 47 -5.72 -14.07 4.25
CA THR A 47 -5.02 -14.41 3.01
C THR A 47 -4.86 -15.92 2.80
N HIS A 48 -5.47 -16.77 3.66
CA HIS A 48 -5.24 -18.23 3.64
C HIS A 48 -5.52 -18.87 2.28
N GLY A 49 -6.49 -18.33 1.52
CA GLY A 49 -6.80 -18.83 0.18
C GLY A 49 -5.63 -18.73 -0.80
N LEU A 50 -4.77 -17.69 -0.68
CA LEU A 50 -3.55 -17.58 -1.49
C LEU A 50 -2.46 -18.58 -1.03
N TRP A 51 -2.40 -18.85 0.28
CA TRP A 51 -1.41 -19.76 0.84
C TRP A 51 -1.74 -21.24 0.63
N SER A 52 -3.00 -21.58 0.36
CA SER A 52 -3.41 -22.95 0.12
C SER A 52 -2.73 -23.57 -1.11
N ASP A 53 -2.55 -22.78 -2.16
CA ASP A 53 -1.81 -23.14 -3.38
C ASP A 53 -1.42 -21.87 -4.15
N PRO A 54 -0.29 -21.22 -3.83
CA PRO A 54 0.10 -19.98 -4.48
C PRO A 54 0.26 -20.09 -6.00
N ALA A 55 0.60 -21.27 -6.51
CA ALA A 55 0.79 -21.50 -7.94
C ALA A 55 -0.52 -21.51 -8.72
N HIS A 56 -1.62 -22.00 -8.13
CA HIS A 56 -2.90 -22.22 -8.81
C HIS A 56 -4.05 -21.38 -8.27
N ARG A 57 -3.79 -20.50 -7.27
CA ARG A 57 -4.80 -19.60 -6.72
C ARG A 57 -4.52 -18.15 -7.10
N VAL A 58 -5.60 -17.40 -7.28
CA VAL A 58 -5.57 -15.96 -7.61
C VAL A 58 -6.68 -15.25 -6.84
N LEU A 59 -6.49 -13.95 -6.56
CA LEU A 59 -7.53 -13.10 -5.98
C LEU A 59 -8.72 -12.99 -6.94
N ALA A 60 -9.91 -13.43 -6.52
CA ALA A 60 -11.07 -13.52 -7.40
C ALA A 60 -11.59 -12.17 -7.87
N LEU A 61 -11.38 -11.11 -7.08
CA LEU A 61 -11.95 -9.78 -7.34
C LEU A 61 -11.05 -8.90 -8.21
N ASN A 62 -9.77 -9.26 -8.37
CA ASN A 62 -8.81 -8.50 -9.18
C ASN A 62 -7.63 -9.40 -9.59
N GLN A 63 -7.90 -10.28 -10.53
CA GLN A 63 -6.92 -11.26 -11.00
C GLN A 63 -5.77 -10.60 -11.76
N GLN A 64 -6.10 -9.59 -12.56
CA GLN A 64 -5.16 -8.92 -13.46
C GLN A 64 -4.04 -8.20 -12.71
N ASP A 65 -4.34 -7.50 -11.64
CA ASP A 65 -3.31 -6.78 -10.88
C ASP A 65 -2.40 -7.75 -10.13
N GLN A 66 -2.92 -8.89 -9.64
CA GLN A 66 -2.05 -9.92 -9.08
C GLN A 66 -1.04 -10.43 -10.12
N VAL A 67 -1.47 -10.69 -11.36
CA VAL A 67 -0.58 -11.13 -12.45
C VAL A 67 0.47 -10.06 -12.77
N LEU A 68 0.08 -8.79 -12.81
CA LEU A 68 1.02 -7.67 -12.98
C LEU A 68 2.07 -7.64 -11.86
N TYR A 69 1.63 -7.72 -10.60
CA TYR A 69 2.56 -7.72 -9.47
C TYR A 69 3.47 -8.95 -9.43
N GLU A 70 2.97 -10.13 -9.80
CA GLU A 70 3.83 -11.31 -9.92
C GLU A 70 4.92 -11.11 -10.98
N TRP A 71 4.59 -10.45 -12.10
CA TRP A 71 5.57 -10.09 -13.11
C TRP A 71 6.57 -9.04 -12.59
N LEU A 72 6.09 -7.97 -11.94
CA LEU A 72 6.95 -6.93 -11.36
C LEU A 72 7.93 -7.51 -10.34
N LEU A 73 7.46 -8.37 -9.43
CA LEU A 73 8.29 -9.03 -8.42
C LEU A 73 9.36 -9.94 -9.06
N ALA A 74 9.01 -10.65 -10.13
CA ALA A 74 9.97 -11.46 -10.88
C ALA A 74 11.01 -10.59 -11.60
N ASN A 75 10.59 -9.45 -12.16
CA ASN A 75 11.48 -8.47 -12.78
C ASN A 75 12.43 -7.84 -11.74
N ASP A 76 11.91 -7.41 -10.58
CA ASP A 76 12.71 -6.82 -9.51
C ASP A 76 13.74 -7.82 -8.93
N ALA A 77 13.40 -9.11 -8.89
CA ALA A 77 14.30 -10.16 -8.44
C ALA A 77 15.54 -10.31 -9.33
N ARG A 78 15.51 -9.82 -10.56
CA ARG A 78 16.68 -9.80 -11.45
C ARG A 78 17.84 -8.96 -10.95
N VAL A 79 17.61 -8.12 -9.95
CA VAL A 79 18.69 -7.40 -9.24
C VAL A 79 19.80 -8.34 -8.78
N LEU A 80 19.48 -9.59 -8.42
CA LEU A 80 20.47 -10.59 -8.02
C LEU A 80 21.38 -11.05 -9.19
N PHE A 81 20.98 -10.76 -10.42
CA PHE A 81 21.73 -11.04 -11.64
C PHE A 81 22.35 -9.79 -12.27
N GLY A 82 22.34 -8.64 -11.55
CA GLY A 82 22.92 -7.37 -11.99
C GLY A 82 22.02 -6.52 -12.89
N ASP A 83 20.74 -6.86 -13.02
CA ASP A 83 19.76 -6.13 -13.82
C ASP A 83 19.01 -5.12 -12.91
N LEU A 84 19.38 -3.84 -12.96
CA LEU A 84 18.90 -2.77 -12.06
C LEU A 84 18.35 -1.58 -12.86
N GLY A 85 17.55 -1.84 -13.89
CA GLY A 85 16.94 -0.78 -14.70
C GLY A 85 15.64 -0.22 -14.10
N LEU A 86 15.36 1.07 -14.32
CA LEU A 86 14.03 1.67 -14.10
C LEU A 86 13.10 1.50 -15.33
N LEU A 87 13.67 1.10 -16.46
CA LEU A 87 12.98 0.64 -17.65
C LEU A 87 13.22 -0.86 -17.80
N SER A 88 12.18 -1.65 -17.98
CA SER A 88 12.30 -3.07 -18.29
C SER A 88 11.77 -3.33 -19.69
N ASP A 89 12.58 -3.95 -20.54
CA ASP A 89 12.20 -4.42 -21.88
C ASP A 89 11.59 -5.83 -21.87
N ARG A 90 11.42 -6.42 -20.70
CA ARG A 90 10.87 -7.78 -20.51
C ARG A 90 9.34 -7.84 -20.59
N LEU A 91 8.68 -6.69 -20.62
CA LEU A 91 7.25 -6.53 -20.91
C LEU A 91 7.11 -5.40 -21.94
N ASN A 92 6.10 -5.47 -22.82
CA ASN A 92 5.95 -4.53 -23.92
C ASN A 92 7.21 -4.47 -24.83
N SER A 93 7.87 -5.63 -25.01
CA SER A 93 9.09 -5.70 -25.83
C SER A 93 8.85 -5.25 -27.28
N PRO A 94 9.78 -4.52 -27.88
CA PRO A 94 11.06 -4.05 -27.33
C PRO A 94 11.00 -2.67 -26.66
N ASP A 95 9.86 -1.98 -26.68
CA ASP A 95 9.75 -0.59 -26.19
C ASP A 95 9.90 -0.51 -24.66
N GLY A 96 9.52 -1.56 -23.95
CA GLY A 96 9.62 -1.68 -22.52
C GLY A 96 8.55 -0.94 -21.73
N VAL A 97 8.67 -0.99 -20.41
CA VAL A 97 7.80 -0.30 -19.44
C VAL A 97 8.60 0.48 -18.43
N ASN A 98 8.15 1.68 -18.12
CA ASN A 98 8.67 2.51 -17.04
C ASN A 98 8.15 1.98 -15.70
N LEU A 99 9.04 1.37 -14.91
CA LEU A 99 8.64 0.70 -13.67
C LEU A 99 8.05 1.68 -12.65
N LEU A 100 8.53 2.93 -12.60
CA LEU A 100 8.02 3.94 -11.67
C LEU A 100 6.63 4.44 -12.05
N ALA A 101 6.30 4.45 -13.35
CA ALA A 101 4.94 4.78 -13.79
C ALA A 101 3.93 3.65 -13.52
N ASN A 102 4.41 2.46 -13.14
CA ASN A 102 3.60 1.26 -12.92
C ASN A 102 3.44 0.85 -11.44
N THR A 103 3.71 1.75 -10.49
CA THR A 103 3.60 1.48 -9.03
C THR A 103 4.25 0.16 -8.60
N SER A 104 5.48 -0.05 -9.02
CA SER A 104 6.16 -1.34 -9.08
C SER A 104 6.56 -1.96 -7.74
N VAL A 105 6.34 -1.32 -6.60
CA VAL A 105 6.78 -1.78 -5.25
C VAL A 105 8.25 -2.23 -5.20
N THR A 106 9.10 -1.60 -6.02
CA THR A 106 10.47 -2.05 -6.34
C THR A 106 11.32 -2.36 -5.11
N VAL A 107 11.25 -1.52 -4.06
CA VAL A 107 12.01 -1.77 -2.82
C VAL A 107 11.60 -3.10 -2.18
N LEU A 108 10.32 -3.44 -2.19
CA LEU A 108 9.82 -4.70 -1.61
C LEU A 108 10.20 -5.89 -2.49
N GLY A 109 10.12 -5.73 -3.82
CA GLY A 109 10.53 -6.75 -4.79
C GLY A 109 12.03 -7.07 -4.68
N VAL A 110 12.88 -6.04 -4.58
CA VAL A 110 14.33 -6.18 -4.41
C VAL A 110 14.67 -6.85 -3.06
N LEU A 111 14.04 -6.41 -1.95
CA LEU A 111 14.26 -7.02 -0.63
C LEU A 111 13.85 -8.50 -0.58
N LEU A 112 12.79 -8.86 -1.27
CA LEU A 112 12.27 -10.23 -1.33
C LEU A 112 12.74 -11.00 -2.56
N ALA A 113 13.72 -10.49 -3.31
CA ALA A 113 14.30 -11.17 -4.46
C ALA A 113 14.74 -12.63 -4.16
N PRO A 114 15.39 -12.94 -3.01
CA PRO A 114 15.73 -14.33 -2.66
C PRO A 114 14.49 -15.21 -2.49
N VAL A 115 13.38 -14.67 -1.96
CA VAL A 115 12.11 -15.40 -1.82
C VAL A 115 11.50 -15.65 -3.20
N THR A 116 11.51 -14.63 -4.06
CA THR A 116 10.97 -14.73 -5.43
C THR A 116 11.73 -15.78 -6.25
N ILE A 117 13.06 -15.78 -6.19
CA ILE A 117 13.87 -16.78 -6.91
C ILE A 117 13.70 -18.18 -6.32
N GLY A 118 13.61 -18.31 -5.00
CA GLY A 118 13.53 -19.61 -4.31
C GLY A 118 12.15 -20.26 -4.33
N PHE A 119 11.08 -19.45 -4.28
CA PHE A 119 9.71 -19.94 -4.07
C PHE A 119 8.70 -19.41 -5.11
N GLY A 120 9.15 -18.58 -6.05
CA GLY A 120 8.32 -17.98 -7.08
C GLY A 120 7.65 -16.66 -6.67
N SER A 121 7.33 -15.84 -7.67
CA SER A 121 6.70 -14.51 -7.49
C SER A 121 5.30 -14.58 -6.87
N ALA A 122 4.54 -15.65 -7.13
CA ALA A 122 3.23 -15.88 -6.50
C ALA A 122 3.31 -16.03 -4.97
N THR A 123 4.32 -16.75 -4.48
CA THR A 123 4.59 -16.89 -3.04
C THR A 123 5.01 -15.55 -2.44
N THR A 124 5.84 -14.80 -3.14
CA THR A 124 6.25 -13.44 -2.70
C THR A 124 5.05 -12.49 -2.65
N PHE A 125 4.14 -12.56 -3.63
CA PHE A 125 2.90 -11.79 -3.63
C PHE A 125 2.02 -12.12 -2.41
N ALA A 126 1.79 -13.41 -2.13
CA ALA A 126 1.03 -13.85 -0.95
C ALA A 126 1.68 -13.39 0.36
N LEU A 127 3.01 -13.46 0.45
CA LEU A 127 3.79 -13.00 1.60
C LEU A 127 3.62 -11.49 1.81
N LEU A 128 3.77 -10.68 0.76
CA LEU A 128 3.60 -9.22 0.83
C LEU A 128 2.17 -8.83 1.20
N THR A 129 1.15 -9.45 0.60
CA THR A 129 -0.25 -9.20 0.93
C THR A 129 -0.51 -9.45 2.42
N THR A 130 0.00 -10.55 2.97
CA THR A 130 -0.12 -10.90 4.39
C THR A 130 0.68 -9.94 5.29
N ALA A 131 1.95 -9.72 4.94
CA ALA A 131 2.87 -8.92 5.74
C ALA A 131 2.44 -7.45 5.83
N ASN A 132 1.96 -6.85 4.74
CA ASN A 132 1.54 -5.46 4.71
C ASN A 132 0.42 -5.17 5.72
N LEU A 133 -0.58 -6.05 5.84
CA LEU A 133 -1.67 -5.94 6.82
C LEU A 133 -1.13 -6.01 8.26
N ALA A 134 -0.35 -7.05 8.55
CA ALA A 134 0.19 -7.30 9.88
C ALA A 134 1.18 -6.21 10.31
N LEU A 135 2.10 -5.81 9.44
CA LEU A 135 3.10 -4.77 9.72
C LEU A 135 2.45 -3.40 9.88
N THR A 136 1.42 -3.07 9.10
CA THR A 136 0.66 -1.82 9.26
C THR A 136 -0.01 -1.78 10.64
N ALA A 137 -0.71 -2.85 11.05
CA ALA A 137 -1.29 -2.95 12.37
C ALA A 137 -0.22 -2.85 13.48
N ALA A 138 0.88 -3.58 13.37
CA ALA A 138 1.97 -3.55 14.35
C ALA A 138 2.62 -2.16 14.45
N GLY A 139 2.86 -1.48 13.33
CA GLY A 139 3.41 -0.12 13.30
C GLY A 139 2.52 0.88 14.07
N TRP A 140 1.21 0.85 13.82
CA TRP A 140 0.25 1.69 14.54
C TRP A 140 0.14 1.31 16.02
N TYR A 141 0.21 0.00 16.37
CA TYR A 141 0.26 -0.45 17.76
C TYR A 141 1.43 0.16 18.53
N PHE A 142 2.63 0.12 17.95
CA PHE A 142 3.80 0.71 18.58
C PHE A 142 3.74 2.23 18.65
N LEU A 143 3.19 2.89 17.63
CA LEU A 143 2.97 4.34 17.66
C LEU A 143 2.02 4.72 18.81
N TYR A 144 0.86 4.07 18.92
CA TYR A 144 -0.10 4.36 19.95
C TYR A 144 0.41 4.01 21.35
N SER A 145 1.01 2.85 21.52
CA SER A 145 1.47 2.40 22.85
C SER A 145 2.73 3.09 23.33
N ARG A 146 3.69 3.42 22.45
CA ARG A 146 5.01 3.97 22.84
C ARG A 146 5.13 5.47 22.64
N THR A 147 4.55 6.02 21.58
CA THR A 147 4.67 7.45 21.27
C THR A 147 3.54 8.25 21.88
N LEU A 148 2.31 7.76 21.75
CA LEU A 148 1.12 8.38 22.35
C LEU A 148 0.94 7.99 23.83
N GLY A 149 1.61 6.92 24.30
CA GLY A 149 1.55 6.42 25.68
C GLY A 149 0.21 5.77 26.04
N ALA A 150 -0.56 5.34 25.05
CA ALA A 150 -1.85 4.69 25.28
C ALA A 150 -1.66 3.27 25.85
N GLY A 151 -2.60 2.84 26.69
CA GLY A 151 -2.64 1.48 27.21
C GLY A 151 -2.76 0.45 26.09
N ARG A 152 -2.22 -0.77 26.31
CA ARG A 152 -2.17 -1.83 25.27
C ARG A 152 -3.53 -2.15 24.67
N THR A 153 -4.60 -2.22 25.46
CA THR A 153 -5.96 -2.48 24.95
C THR A 153 -6.41 -1.40 23.97
N ALA A 154 -6.23 -0.13 24.32
CA ALA A 154 -6.57 0.98 23.44
C ALA A 154 -5.74 0.95 22.15
N ALA A 155 -4.41 0.73 22.28
CA ALA A 155 -3.49 0.61 21.15
C ALA A 155 -3.85 -0.56 20.23
N THR A 156 -4.24 -1.73 20.78
CA THR A 156 -4.62 -2.92 19.99
C THR A 156 -5.89 -2.67 19.18
N LEU A 157 -6.94 -2.08 19.78
CA LEU A 157 -8.19 -1.78 19.07
C LEU A 157 -7.95 -0.78 17.92
N GLY A 158 -7.24 0.33 18.17
CA GLY A 158 -6.95 1.31 17.14
C GLY A 158 -6.02 0.77 16.04
N ALA A 159 -5.00 0.02 16.41
CA ALA A 159 -4.08 -0.59 15.47
C ALA A 159 -4.74 -1.67 14.60
N GLY A 160 -5.61 -2.48 15.21
CA GLY A 160 -6.44 -3.43 14.47
C GLY A 160 -7.32 -2.74 13.44
N LEU A 161 -7.94 -1.61 13.79
CA LEU A 161 -8.69 -0.80 12.82
C LEU A 161 -7.77 -0.30 11.70
N CYS A 162 -6.58 0.23 12.01
CA CYS A 162 -5.65 0.73 10.98
C CYS A 162 -5.18 -0.36 10.01
N GLY A 163 -4.90 -1.58 10.49
CA GLY A 163 -4.39 -2.65 9.64
C GLY A 163 -5.47 -3.45 8.91
N PHE A 164 -6.71 -3.49 9.43
CA PHE A 164 -7.75 -4.40 8.96
C PHE A 164 -9.10 -3.71 8.66
N ALA A 165 -9.11 -2.37 8.53
CA ALA A 165 -10.30 -1.64 8.08
C ALA A 165 -10.77 -2.12 6.70
N PRO A 166 -12.05 -1.95 6.36
CA PRO A 166 -12.60 -2.37 5.08
C PRO A 166 -11.79 -1.87 3.87
N GLY A 167 -11.29 -0.62 3.89
CA GLY A 167 -10.43 -0.09 2.83
C GLY A 167 -9.11 -0.86 2.69
N MET A 168 -8.45 -1.22 3.79
CA MET A 168 -7.21 -2.00 3.76
C MET A 168 -7.45 -3.40 3.19
N VAL A 169 -8.54 -4.05 3.58
CA VAL A 169 -8.93 -5.37 3.08
C VAL A 169 -9.31 -5.31 1.60
N SER A 170 -10.03 -4.27 1.19
CA SER A 170 -10.37 -4.02 -0.21
C SER A 170 -9.11 -3.84 -1.07
N GLN A 171 -8.18 -2.98 -0.66
CA GLN A 171 -6.91 -2.76 -1.35
C GLN A 171 -6.01 -4.02 -1.38
N SER A 172 -6.20 -4.95 -0.45
CA SER A 172 -5.47 -6.24 -0.46
C SER A 172 -5.86 -7.14 -1.64
N ASN A 173 -6.90 -6.78 -2.41
CA ASN A 173 -7.25 -7.44 -3.66
C ASN A 173 -6.41 -6.89 -4.83
N GLY A 174 -5.09 -6.91 -4.71
CA GLY A 174 -4.17 -6.64 -5.81
C GLY A 174 -3.35 -5.35 -5.69
N HIS A 175 -3.65 -4.43 -4.77
CA HIS A 175 -2.92 -3.17 -4.66
C HIS A 175 -1.85 -3.21 -3.55
N LEU A 176 -0.73 -3.92 -3.78
CA LEU A 176 0.36 -4.04 -2.81
C LEU A 176 0.91 -2.68 -2.36
N HIS A 177 1.01 -1.71 -3.26
CA HIS A 177 1.50 -0.37 -2.99
C HIS A 177 0.59 0.41 -2.03
N MET A 178 -0.73 0.18 -2.07
CA MET A 178 -1.69 0.84 -1.18
C MET A 178 -1.77 0.19 0.19
N THR A 179 -1.50 -1.12 0.28
CA THR A 179 -1.54 -1.85 1.56
C THR A 179 -0.25 -1.72 2.37
N ALA A 180 0.88 -1.37 1.73
CA ALA A 180 2.17 -1.18 2.38
C ALA A 180 2.25 0.16 3.14
N GLN A 181 1.35 0.35 4.13
CA GLN A 181 1.24 1.59 4.92
C GLN A 181 2.05 1.55 6.23
N TRP A 182 2.84 0.52 6.47
CA TRP A 182 3.60 0.34 7.72
C TRP A 182 4.68 1.40 7.95
N LEU A 183 5.10 2.16 6.93
CA LEU A 183 5.98 3.33 7.08
C LEU A 183 5.23 4.58 7.56
N VAL A 184 3.91 4.67 7.39
CA VAL A 184 3.12 5.84 7.83
C VAL A 184 3.24 6.07 9.34
N PRO A 185 3.05 5.06 10.24
CA PRO A 185 3.27 5.27 11.67
C PRO A 185 4.73 5.64 12.01
N VAL A 186 5.71 5.21 11.21
CA VAL A 186 7.12 5.63 11.37
C VAL A 186 7.29 7.11 11.01
N MET A 187 6.67 7.58 9.92
CA MET A 187 6.65 9.01 9.55
C MET A 187 6.02 9.84 10.68
N VAL A 188 4.84 9.44 11.19
CA VAL A 188 4.18 10.12 12.31
C VAL A 188 5.11 10.18 13.54
N TRP A 189 5.75 9.06 13.88
CA TRP A 189 6.72 9.02 14.98
C TRP A 189 7.88 9.98 14.78
N LEU A 190 8.46 10.06 13.57
CA LEU A 190 9.56 10.96 13.25
C LEU A 190 9.12 12.43 13.31
N VAL A 191 7.91 12.76 12.86
CA VAL A 191 7.33 14.11 12.98
C VAL A 191 7.17 14.49 14.47
N VAL A 192 6.61 13.59 15.29
CA VAL A 192 6.47 13.84 16.74
C VAL A 192 7.83 13.99 17.41
N ARG A 193 8.81 13.17 17.04
CA ARG A 193 10.19 13.26 17.53
C ARG A 193 10.84 14.60 17.13
N LEU A 194 10.63 15.04 15.90
CA LEU A 194 11.11 16.33 15.40
C LEU A 194 10.51 17.49 16.20
N ILE A 195 9.19 17.47 16.46
CA ILE A 195 8.51 18.48 17.27
C ILE A 195 9.11 18.52 18.68
N ARG A 196 9.36 17.37 19.32
CA ARG A 196 9.97 17.29 20.65
C ARG A 196 11.41 17.81 20.67
N ALA A 197 12.21 17.50 19.64
CA ALA A 197 13.59 17.97 19.52
C ALA A 197 13.65 19.50 19.24
N ALA A 198 12.65 20.04 18.54
CA ALA A 198 12.52 21.46 18.27
C ALA A 198 11.93 22.27 19.45
N ASP A 199 11.46 21.62 20.52
CA ASP A 199 10.91 22.27 21.70
C ASP A 199 12.00 22.51 22.76
N PRO A 200 12.45 23.78 23.01
CA PRO A 200 13.49 24.07 24.00
C PRO A 200 13.11 23.65 25.44
N GLU A 201 11.83 23.70 25.80
CA GLU A 201 11.40 23.28 27.14
C GLU A 201 11.55 21.76 27.32
N HIS A 202 11.26 20.99 26.26
CA HIS A 202 11.42 19.55 26.28
C HIS A 202 12.91 19.14 26.31
N SER A 203 13.75 19.83 25.54
CA SER A 203 15.19 19.60 25.47
C SER A 203 15.91 19.97 26.78
N ALA A 204 15.49 21.05 27.45
CA ALA A 204 16.07 21.48 28.74
C ALA A 204 15.89 20.45 29.86
N VAL A 205 14.78 19.72 29.87
CA VAL A 205 14.54 18.64 30.86
C VAL A 205 15.49 17.46 30.65
N GLY A 206 15.94 17.19 29.42
CA GLY A 206 16.84 16.06 29.13
C GLY A 206 18.34 16.38 29.16
N THR A 207 18.73 17.62 28.86
CA THR A 207 20.13 18.03 28.68
C THR A 207 20.61 19.12 29.63
N GLY A 208 19.73 19.76 30.39
CA GLY A 208 20.03 20.91 31.24
C GLY A 208 20.40 22.20 30.48
N ALA A 209 20.42 22.20 29.14
CA ALA A 209 20.75 23.34 28.32
C ALA A 209 19.49 23.90 27.65
N ALA A 210 19.28 25.22 27.78
CA ALA A 210 18.19 25.91 27.08
C ALA A 210 18.53 26.00 25.57
N GLY A 211 17.80 25.28 24.72
CA GLY A 211 18.00 25.32 23.27
C GLY A 211 17.36 24.12 22.57
N TRP A 212 17.44 24.13 21.25
CA TRP A 212 16.98 23.03 20.44
C TRP A 212 17.92 21.81 20.56
N ASP A 213 17.37 20.59 20.51
CA ASP A 213 18.17 19.40 20.33
C ASP A 213 18.54 19.25 18.84
N ALA A 214 19.68 19.89 18.46
CA ALA A 214 20.15 19.89 17.07
C ALA A 214 20.36 18.45 16.54
N ARG A 215 20.85 17.52 17.38
CA ARG A 215 21.03 16.11 17.02
C ARG A 215 19.68 15.43 16.75
N GLY A 216 18.70 15.68 17.60
CA GLY A 216 17.33 15.16 17.43
C GLY A 216 16.67 15.70 16.16
N ILE A 217 16.86 17.00 15.86
CA ILE A 217 16.36 17.64 14.63
C ILE A 217 17.00 16.98 13.39
N VAL A 218 18.33 16.90 13.34
CA VAL A 218 19.05 16.30 12.19
C VAL A 218 18.68 14.84 12.01
N THR A 219 18.70 14.02 13.05
CA THR A 219 18.38 12.59 12.93
C THR A 219 16.93 12.34 12.55
N SER A 220 15.98 13.20 12.99
CA SER A 220 14.58 13.10 12.58
C SER A 220 14.39 13.56 11.13
N GLY A 221 15.07 14.62 10.68
CA GLY A 221 15.07 15.08 9.30
C GLY A 221 15.64 14.04 8.34
N LEU A 222 16.79 13.43 8.66
CA LEU A 222 17.38 12.33 7.88
C LEU A 222 16.45 11.10 7.83
N GLY A 223 15.85 10.75 8.98
CA GLY A 223 14.89 9.66 9.05
C GLY A 223 13.65 9.90 8.16
N LEU A 224 13.09 11.11 8.20
CA LEU A 224 11.95 11.49 7.34
C LEU A 224 12.34 11.43 5.85
N ALA A 225 13.53 11.93 5.47
CA ALA A 225 14.03 11.81 4.11
C ALA A 225 14.12 10.34 3.66
N ALA A 226 14.75 9.50 4.48
CA ALA A 226 14.91 8.07 4.18
C ALA A 226 13.55 7.35 4.02
N VAL A 227 12.62 7.60 4.95
CA VAL A 227 11.28 6.99 4.90
C VAL A 227 10.49 7.49 3.68
N ALA A 228 10.58 8.79 3.35
CA ALA A 228 9.93 9.34 2.16
C ALA A 228 10.49 8.72 0.87
N VAL A 229 11.82 8.60 0.75
CA VAL A 229 12.47 7.97 -0.40
C VAL A 229 12.02 6.51 -0.55
N VAL A 230 12.07 5.73 0.52
CA VAL A 230 11.64 4.32 0.50
C VAL A 230 10.16 4.22 0.12
N GLN A 231 9.31 5.09 0.67
CA GLN A 231 7.87 5.08 0.40
C GLN A 231 7.55 5.41 -1.06
N VAL A 232 8.31 6.28 -1.72
CA VAL A 232 8.14 6.55 -3.16
C VAL A 232 8.36 5.28 -3.99
N PHE A 233 9.37 4.47 -3.68
CA PHE A 233 9.62 3.19 -4.35
C PHE A 233 8.70 2.04 -3.89
N ILE A 234 7.80 2.26 -2.93
CA ILE A 234 6.73 1.32 -2.55
C ILE A 234 5.40 1.77 -3.17
N GLY A 235 5.08 3.05 -3.02
CA GLY A 235 3.83 3.63 -3.49
C GLY A 235 3.72 5.08 -3.04
N GLU A 236 3.92 6.00 -3.98
CA GLU A 236 3.93 7.45 -3.74
C GLU A 236 2.56 7.99 -3.32
N GLU A 237 1.45 7.36 -3.74
CA GLU A 237 0.09 7.77 -3.37
C GLU A 237 -0.14 7.68 -1.86
N VAL A 238 0.39 6.66 -1.18
CA VAL A 238 0.33 6.54 0.28
C VAL A 238 1.09 7.69 0.96
N LEU A 239 2.26 8.08 0.43
CA LEU A 239 3.02 9.23 0.92
C LEU A 239 2.24 10.53 0.76
N PHE A 240 1.60 10.72 -0.39
CA PHE A 240 0.77 11.88 -0.69
C PHE A 240 -0.43 12.00 0.27
N LEU A 241 -1.20 10.92 0.46
CA LEU A 241 -2.33 10.88 1.39
C LEU A 241 -1.90 11.12 2.84
N ALA A 242 -0.83 10.46 3.28
CA ALA A 242 -0.27 10.64 4.63
C ALA A 242 0.26 12.06 4.84
N GLY A 243 0.90 12.65 3.84
CA GLY A 243 1.38 14.04 3.86
C GLY A 243 0.25 15.03 4.06
N ILE A 244 -0.83 14.94 3.28
CA ILE A 244 -2.01 15.80 3.42
C ILE A 244 -2.64 15.63 4.80
N ALA A 245 -2.85 14.39 5.27
CA ALA A 245 -3.41 14.13 6.58
C ALA A 245 -2.57 14.73 7.71
N LEU A 246 -1.23 14.60 7.64
CA LEU A 246 -0.30 15.19 8.62
C LEU A 246 -0.35 16.72 8.60
N VAL A 247 -0.43 17.35 7.43
CA VAL A 247 -0.58 18.81 7.30
C VAL A 247 -1.89 19.26 7.93
N LEU A 248 -3.01 18.58 7.66
CA LEU A 248 -4.31 18.92 8.23
C LEU A 248 -4.34 18.76 9.76
N VAL A 249 -3.81 17.65 10.30
CA VAL A 249 -3.70 17.45 11.75
C VAL A 249 -2.78 18.51 12.37
N GLY A 250 -1.64 18.78 11.74
CA GLY A 250 -0.68 19.79 12.19
C GLY A 250 -1.30 21.19 12.23
N ALA A 251 -2.02 21.58 11.18
CA ALA A 251 -2.73 22.84 11.11
C ALA A 251 -3.83 22.96 12.18
N GLY A 252 -4.68 21.96 12.32
CA GLY A 252 -5.72 21.92 13.36
C GLY A 252 -5.13 21.99 14.78
N TYR A 253 -4.06 21.25 15.02
CA TYR A 253 -3.35 21.28 16.30
C TYR A 253 -2.68 22.64 16.56
N ALA A 254 -2.11 23.26 15.53
CA ALA A 254 -1.45 24.56 15.60
C ALA A 254 -2.44 25.69 15.99
N VAL A 255 -3.63 25.68 15.43
CA VAL A 255 -4.69 26.63 15.78
C VAL A 255 -5.04 26.54 17.27
N MET A 256 -5.06 25.33 17.83
CA MET A 256 -5.40 25.11 19.24
C MET A 256 -4.21 25.32 20.20
N ARG A 257 -2.98 25.30 19.72
CA ARG A 257 -1.74 25.43 20.51
C ARG A 257 -0.74 26.42 19.91
N PRO A 258 -1.11 27.68 19.68
CA PRO A 258 -0.29 28.67 18.97
C PRO A 258 1.03 28.99 19.69
N THR A 259 1.07 28.87 21.03
CA THR A 259 2.29 29.10 21.82
C THR A 259 3.34 28.03 21.54
N LEU A 260 2.94 26.75 21.45
CA LEU A 260 3.84 25.66 21.07
C LEU A 260 4.40 25.86 19.68
N VAL A 261 3.53 26.21 18.72
CA VAL A 261 3.95 26.44 17.33
C VAL A 261 5.03 27.51 17.22
N ARG A 262 4.83 28.68 17.86
CA ARG A 262 5.84 29.76 17.86
C ARG A 262 7.17 29.29 18.44
N ARG A 263 7.13 28.41 19.42
CA ARG A 263 8.30 27.90 20.13
C ARG A 263 9.08 26.89 19.29
N VAL A 264 8.40 26.00 18.57
CA VAL A 264 9.03 24.91 17.80
C VAL A 264 9.27 25.26 16.33
N ALA A 265 8.67 26.30 15.79
CA ALA A 265 8.61 26.59 14.35
C ALA A 265 9.98 26.59 13.66
N GLY A 266 11.00 27.22 14.26
CA GLY A 266 12.33 27.33 13.65
C GLY A 266 13.03 25.97 13.56
N GLY A 267 13.07 25.20 14.64
CA GLY A 267 13.69 23.87 14.67
C GLY A 267 12.93 22.87 13.81
N PHE A 268 11.59 22.92 13.86
CA PHE A 268 10.74 22.08 13.00
C PHE A 268 10.96 22.37 11.52
N ALA A 269 10.95 23.66 11.13
CA ALA A 269 11.19 24.05 9.74
C ALA A 269 12.58 23.62 9.25
N ALA A 270 13.63 23.76 10.08
CA ALA A 270 14.97 23.31 9.74
C ALA A 270 15.03 21.79 9.48
N GLY A 271 14.39 20.99 10.35
CA GLY A 271 14.31 19.52 10.16
C GLY A 271 13.50 19.11 8.93
N MET A 272 12.38 19.80 8.65
CA MET A 272 11.56 19.54 7.46
C MET A 272 12.26 19.96 6.17
N LEU A 273 12.98 21.08 6.16
CA LEU A 273 13.78 21.52 5.00
C LEU A 273 14.93 20.54 4.71
N LEU A 274 15.58 20.03 5.76
CA LEU A 274 16.59 18.98 5.61
C LEU A 274 15.96 17.71 5.01
N ALA A 275 14.80 17.27 5.53
CA ALA A 275 14.11 16.09 5.05
C ALA A 275 13.70 16.24 3.58
N LEU A 276 13.05 17.34 3.23
CA LEU A 276 12.59 17.61 1.87
C LEU A 276 13.76 17.78 0.91
N GLY A 277 14.78 18.58 1.28
CA GLY A 277 15.94 18.82 0.42
C GLY A 277 16.71 17.53 0.10
N LEU A 278 16.93 16.68 1.12
CA LEU A 278 17.61 15.41 0.91
C LEU A 278 16.76 14.41 0.11
N ALA A 279 15.46 14.31 0.42
CA ALA A 279 14.56 13.45 -0.33
C ALA A 279 14.49 13.85 -1.81
N LEU A 280 14.33 15.15 -2.11
CA LEU A 280 14.32 15.65 -3.49
C LEU A 280 15.65 15.44 -4.20
N LEU A 281 16.78 15.59 -3.50
CA LEU A 281 18.10 15.33 -4.08
C LEU A 281 18.25 13.86 -4.49
N VAL A 282 17.85 12.92 -3.63
CA VAL A 282 17.94 11.48 -3.91
C VAL A 282 16.92 11.07 -4.98
N LEU A 283 15.72 11.63 -4.94
CA LEU A 283 14.63 11.31 -5.86
C LEU A 283 14.70 12.10 -7.17
N ALA A 284 15.64 13.04 -7.34
CA ALA A 284 15.69 13.90 -8.53
C ALA A 284 15.72 13.09 -9.84
N TYR A 285 16.59 12.09 -9.94
CA TYR A 285 16.67 11.23 -11.12
C TYR A 285 15.47 10.28 -11.24
N PRO A 286 15.03 9.54 -10.19
CA PRO A 286 13.83 8.72 -10.27
C PRO A 286 12.57 9.50 -10.69
N LEU A 287 12.32 10.66 -10.11
CA LEU A 287 11.16 11.48 -10.47
C LEU A 287 11.27 12.03 -11.91
N TRP A 288 12.46 12.49 -12.31
CA TRP A 288 12.67 12.86 -13.72
C TRP A 288 12.39 11.68 -14.64
N PHE A 289 12.89 10.48 -14.30
CA PHE A 289 12.69 9.28 -15.10
C PHE A 289 11.20 8.91 -15.20
N GLN A 290 10.46 9.01 -14.11
CA GLN A 290 9.03 8.72 -14.07
C GLN A 290 8.22 9.67 -14.96
N PHE A 291 8.48 10.98 -14.86
CA PHE A 291 7.62 12.00 -15.50
C PHE A 291 8.14 12.50 -16.84
N ALA A 292 9.41 12.29 -17.16
CA ALA A 292 10.03 12.81 -18.39
C ALA A 292 11.01 11.80 -19.06
N GLY A 293 11.21 10.62 -18.48
CA GLY A 293 12.07 9.57 -19.03
C GLY A 293 11.37 8.73 -20.10
N PRO A 294 12.04 7.66 -20.58
CA PRO A 294 11.44 6.71 -21.52
C PRO A 294 10.16 6.10 -20.98
N GLN A 295 9.17 5.91 -21.85
CA GLN A 295 7.86 5.33 -21.50
C GLN A 295 7.13 6.08 -20.38
N SER A 296 7.44 7.37 -20.15
CA SER A 296 6.68 8.24 -19.25
C SER A 296 5.30 8.54 -19.84
N VAL A 297 4.31 8.72 -18.96
CA VAL A 297 2.94 9.01 -19.33
C VAL A 297 2.54 10.43 -18.97
N ARG A 298 1.61 11.01 -19.71
CA ARG A 298 1.00 12.31 -19.43
C ARG A 298 -0.42 12.14 -18.90
N GLY A 299 -0.76 12.90 -17.87
CA GLY A 299 -2.07 12.85 -17.22
C GLY A 299 -2.28 11.59 -16.37
N GLY A 300 -3.45 11.52 -15.73
CA GLY A 300 -3.89 10.35 -14.99
C GLY A 300 -4.48 9.29 -15.91
N LEU A 301 -4.25 8.01 -15.61
CA LEU A 301 -4.88 6.90 -16.31
C LEU A 301 -6.38 6.83 -16.01
N PHE A 302 -6.75 7.13 -14.77
CA PHE A 302 -8.10 6.96 -14.28
C PHE A 302 -8.80 8.31 -14.11
N ASP A 303 -10.05 8.37 -14.52
CA ASP A 303 -10.90 9.56 -14.35
C ASP A 303 -11.32 9.71 -12.85
N PRO A 304 -10.95 10.81 -12.18
CA PRO A 304 -11.40 11.09 -10.81
C PRO A 304 -12.92 11.06 -10.63
N HIS A 305 -13.69 11.38 -11.67
CA HIS A 305 -15.15 11.33 -11.62
C HIS A 305 -15.67 9.89 -11.47
N TYR A 306 -14.98 8.90 -12.05
CA TYR A 306 -15.36 7.50 -11.90
C TYR A 306 -15.01 6.96 -10.53
N PHE A 307 -13.85 7.34 -10.00
CA PHE A 307 -13.34 6.87 -8.71
C PHE A 307 -13.72 7.78 -7.53
N SER A 308 -14.85 8.48 -7.62
CA SER A 308 -15.46 9.23 -6.52
C SER A 308 -16.17 8.28 -5.55
N ALA A 309 -16.06 8.54 -4.25
CA ALA A 309 -16.80 7.78 -3.25
C ALA A 309 -18.28 8.15 -3.23
N ASP A 310 -19.14 7.14 -3.06
CA ASP A 310 -20.55 7.37 -2.80
C ASP A 310 -20.74 7.84 -1.34
N ARG A 311 -21.51 8.92 -1.13
CA ARG A 311 -21.76 9.45 0.21
C ARG A 311 -22.44 8.43 1.12
N THR A 312 -23.28 7.55 0.57
CA THR A 312 -24.02 6.53 1.32
C THR A 312 -23.17 5.31 1.66
N SER A 313 -21.98 5.17 1.10
CA SER A 313 -21.04 4.10 1.44
C SER A 313 -20.43 4.24 2.84
N TRP A 314 -20.32 5.47 3.39
CA TRP A 314 -19.73 5.72 4.69
C TRP A 314 -20.45 4.99 5.84
N PRO A 315 -21.81 5.05 5.99
CA PRO A 315 -22.53 4.30 6.99
C PRO A 315 -22.77 2.83 6.60
N ALA A 316 -22.52 2.43 5.36
CA ALA A 316 -22.72 1.06 4.88
C ALA A 316 -21.59 0.13 5.33
N PHE A 317 -21.82 -1.18 5.21
CA PHE A 317 -20.84 -2.24 5.47
C PHE A 317 -20.27 -2.76 4.15
N SER A 318 -18.95 -2.95 4.12
CA SER A 318 -18.25 -3.50 2.95
C SER A 318 -18.73 -4.92 2.64
N PRO A 319 -18.87 -5.30 1.36
CA PRO A 319 -19.08 -6.70 0.98
C PRO A 319 -18.05 -7.68 1.56
N LEU A 320 -16.87 -7.20 1.92
CA LEU A 320 -15.76 -7.97 2.51
C LEU A 320 -15.75 -7.89 4.05
N SER A 321 -16.86 -7.58 4.70
CA SER A 321 -16.98 -7.50 6.14
C SER A 321 -18.11 -8.36 6.69
N LEU A 322 -18.06 -8.69 7.99
CA LEU A 322 -18.97 -9.62 8.65
C LEU A 322 -20.46 -9.24 8.50
N ALA A 323 -20.78 -7.94 8.62
CA ALA A 323 -22.16 -7.45 8.46
C ALA A 323 -22.48 -7.00 7.04
N GLY A 324 -21.53 -7.12 6.10
CA GLY A 324 -21.68 -6.70 4.73
C GLY A 324 -22.23 -7.79 3.81
N GLY A 325 -22.53 -7.41 2.58
CA GLY A 325 -23.00 -8.33 1.56
C GLY A 325 -23.00 -7.71 0.17
N PRO A 326 -23.30 -8.48 -0.89
CA PRO A 326 -23.26 -8.02 -2.28
C PRO A 326 -24.14 -6.80 -2.57
N SER A 327 -25.18 -6.58 -1.76
CA SER A 327 -26.11 -5.46 -1.92
C SER A 327 -25.49 -4.08 -1.78
N SER A 328 -24.34 -3.95 -1.10
CA SER A 328 -23.62 -2.68 -0.95
C SER A 328 -22.52 -2.47 -1.99
N ALA A 329 -22.24 -3.45 -2.84
CA ALA A 329 -21.15 -3.37 -3.84
C ALA A 329 -21.33 -2.23 -4.84
N HIS A 330 -22.58 -1.85 -5.19
CA HIS A 330 -22.89 -0.76 -6.11
C HIS A 330 -22.51 0.64 -5.59
N LEU A 331 -22.16 0.76 -4.29
CA LEU A 331 -21.74 2.01 -3.67
C LEU A 331 -20.25 2.34 -3.88
N ALA A 332 -19.54 1.55 -4.66
CA ALA A 332 -18.14 1.79 -5.01
C ALA A 332 -17.89 1.53 -6.49
N ALA A 333 -16.82 2.11 -7.03
CA ALA A 333 -16.42 1.93 -8.43
C ALA A 333 -15.98 0.48 -8.75
N GLY A 334 -15.58 -0.28 -7.72
CA GLY A 334 -15.17 -1.67 -7.88
C GLY A 334 -14.79 -2.30 -6.54
N ALA A 335 -14.55 -3.61 -6.57
CA ALA A 335 -14.29 -4.39 -5.37
C ALA A 335 -12.96 -4.04 -4.66
N VAL A 336 -12.04 -3.40 -5.36
CA VAL A 336 -10.76 -2.90 -4.81
C VAL A 336 -10.87 -1.49 -4.25
N GLU A 337 -12.03 -0.85 -4.31
CA GLU A 337 -12.25 0.54 -3.88
C GLU A 337 -13.34 0.67 -2.79
N TYR A 338 -13.56 -0.36 -1.96
CA TYR A 338 -14.42 -0.29 -0.78
C TYR A 338 -13.75 0.50 0.37
N ASN A 339 -13.22 1.69 0.08
CA ASN A 339 -12.36 2.44 0.99
C ASN A 339 -13.15 3.16 2.10
N THR A 340 -14.41 3.50 1.86
CA THR A 340 -15.24 4.36 2.72
C THR A 340 -16.13 3.61 3.72
N PHE A 341 -16.30 2.30 3.59
CA PHE A 341 -17.29 1.48 4.30
C PHE A 341 -16.98 1.28 5.79
N LEU A 342 -16.91 2.39 6.57
CA LEU A 342 -16.67 2.32 8.02
C LEU A 342 -17.87 1.82 8.82
N GLY A 343 -19.07 1.88 8.25
CA GLY A 343 -20.28 1.46 8.94
C GLY A 343 -20.77 2.47 9.97
N TRP A 344 -22.09 2.58 10.11
CA TRP A 344 -22.71 3.52 11.05
C TRP A 344 -22.29 3.34 12.52
N PRO A 345 -21.98 2.13 13.06
CA PRO A 345 -21.57 1.98 14.46
C PRO A 345 -20.23 2.65 14.75
N VAL A 346 -19.23 2.52 13.83
CA VAL A 346 -17.92 3.16 13.99
C VAL A 346 -18.05 4.68 13.88
N LEU A 347 -18.88 5.17 12.95
CA LEU A 347 -19.13 6.61 12.80
C LEU A 347 -19.76 7.19 14.07
N LEU A 348 -20.79 6.56 14.63
CA LEU A 348 -21.45 6.98 15.87
C LEU A 348 -20.50 6.92 17.08
N ALA A 349 -19.71 5.83 17.20
CA ALA A 349 -18.71 5.71 18.25
C ALA A 349 -17.66 6.84 18.14
N THR A 350 -17.21 7.15 16.93
CA THR A 350 -16.25 8.22 16.67
C THR A 350 -16.81 9.58 17.08
N VAL A 351 -18.05 9.92 16.67
CA VAL A 351 -18.70 11.18 17.04
C VAL A 351 -18.88 11.27 18.56
N GLY A 352 -19.36 10.21 19.21
CA GLY A 352 -19.53 10.17 20.67
C GLY A 352 -18.21 10.33 21.42
N CYS A 353 -17.14 9.62 20.98
CA CYS A 353 -15.81 9.74 21.55
C CYS A 353 -15.21 11.13 21.33
N ALA A 354 -15.37 11.71 20.15
CA ALA A 354 -14.87 13.03 19.82
C ALA A 354 -15.59 14.13 20.64
N ALA A 355 -16.90 14.04 20.81
CA ALA A 355 -17.67 14.92 21.69
C ALA A 355 -17.17 14.85 23.14
N TRP A 356 -16.91 13.65 23.64
CA TRP A 356 -16.34 13.45 24.98
C TRP A 356 -14.91 13.99 25.11
N LEU A 357 -14.14 14.01 24.00
CA LEU A 357 -12.77 14.52 23.92
C LEU A 357 -12.67 15.92 23.31
N ALA A 358 -13.76 16.69 23.21
CA ALA A 358 -13.83 17.97 22.52
C ALA A 358 -12.82 19.04 23.02
N ARG A 359 -12.29 18.89 24.23
CA ARG A 359 -11.23 19.76 24.78
C ARG A 359 -9.81 19.25 24.54
N ARG A 360 -9.63 18.06 23.94
CA ARG A 360 -8.31 17.52 23.63
C ARG A 360 -7.87 17.94 22.22
N PRO A 361 -6.80 18.75 22.08
CA PRO A 361 -6.40 19.28 20.78
C PRO A 361 -6.16 18.21 19.70
N LEU A 362 -5.49 17.10 20.07
CA LEU A 362 -5.21 16.03 19.12
C LEU A 362 -6.50 15.36 18.63
N SER A 363 -7.50 15.13 19.49
CA SER A 363 -8.79 14.55 19.08
C SER A 363 -9.53 15.47 18.11
N VAL A 364 -9.58 16.77 18.40
CA VAL A 364 -10.26 17.76 17.55
C VAL A 364 -9.55 17.91 16.21
N ALA A 365 -8.21 17.99 16.22
CA ALA A 365 -7.42 18.08 15.00
C ALA A 365 -7.56 16.82 14.12
N SER A 366 -7.53 15.62 14.74
CA SER A 366 -7.71 14.36 14.01
C SER A 366 -9.12 14.25 13.41
N LEU A 367 -10.16 14.62 14.16
CA LEU A 367 -11.53 14.62 13.63
C LEU A 367 -11.69 15.64 12.50
N GLY A 368 -11.17 16.86 12.66
CA GLY A 368 -11.21 17.88 11.61
C GLY A 368 -10.51 17.43 10.33
N ALA A 369 -9.32 16.83 10.46
CA ALA A 369 -8.61 16.24 9.33
C ALA A 369 -9.40 15.07 8.71
N ALA A 370 -10.01 14.20 9.53
CA ALA A 370 -10.83 13.09 9.04
C ALA A 370 -12.02 13.57 8.22
N VAL A 371 -12.70 14.64 8.65
CA VAL A 371 -13.81 15.24 7.90
C VAL A 371 -13.33 15.78 6.55
N VAL A 372 -12.22 16.55 6.52
CA VAL A 372 -11.68 17.08 5.26
C VAL A 372 -11.27 15.95 4.31
N MET A 373 -10.57 14.90 4.81
CA MET A 373 -10.17 13.76 3.97
C MET A 373 -11.40 12.97 3.47
N ALA A 374 -12.44 12.83 4.30
CA ALA A 374 -13.70 12.21 3.92
C ALA A 374 -14.44 13.02 2.84
N ASP A 375 -14.46 14.33 2.96
CA ASP A 375 -15.06 15.21 1.95
C ASP A 375 -14.29 15.15 0.63
N LEU A 376 -12.95 15.15 0.67
CA LEU A 376 -12.12 14.97 -0.53
C LEU A 376 -12.37 13.63 -1.22
N SER A 377 -12.67 12.57 -0.46
CA SER A 377 -12.98 11.26 -1.04
C SER A 377 -14.23 11.23 -1.90
N LEU A 378 -15.17 12.16 -1.69
CA LEU A 378 -16.41 12.24 -2.45
C LEU A 378 -16.21 12.67 -3.91
N GLY A 379 -14.99 13.09 -4.27
CA GLY A 379 -14.63 13.41 -5.64
C GLY A 379 -15.18 14.74 -6.17
N PRO A 380 -15.00 14.99 -7.48
CA PRO A 380 -15.43 16.25 -8.11
C PRO A 380 -16.94 16.36 -8.29
N ASN A 381 -17.69 15.24 -8.29
CA ASN A 381 -19.16 15.22 -8.34
C ASN A 381 -19.71 14.26 -7.28
N LEU A 382 -20.69 14.74 -6.51
CA LEU A 382 -21.31 13.93 -5.48
C LEU A 382 -22.09 12.76 -6.06
N ILE A 383 -21.81 11.58 -5.54
CA ILE A 383 -22.56 10.33 -5.82
C ILE A 383 -23.37 9.97 -4.56
N VAL A 384 -24.64 9.65 -4.75
CA VAL A 384 -25.55 9.24 -3.66
C VAL A 384 -26.32 8.01 -4.12
N ASN A 385 -26.13 6.90 -3.42
CA ASN A 385 -26.76 5.62 -3.71
C ASN A 385 -26.58 5.16 -5.18
N GLY A 386 -25.34 5.24 -5.68
CA GLY A 386 -24.96 4.87 -7.03
C GLY A 386 -25.32 5.90 -8.12
N VAL A 387 -26.01 6.99 -7.76
CA VAL A 387 -26.47 8.01 -8.72
C VAL A 387 -25.59 9.27 -8.63
N ARG A 388 -25.06 9.71 -9.76
CA ARG A 388 -24.35 11.00 -9.89
C ARG A 388 -25.35 12.14 -9.85
N THR A 389 -25.22 13.02 -8.85
CA THR A 389 -26.22 14.07 -8.59
C THR A 389 -26.04 15.33 -9.46
N GLY A 390 -24.90 15.50 -10.11
CA GLY A 390 -24.54 16.75 -10.80
C GLY A 390 -24.13 17.89 -9.85
N ILE A 391 -24.13 17.66 -8.53
CA ILE A 391 -23.69 18.65 -7.54
C ILE A 391 -22.16 18.56 -7.45
N PRO A 392 -21.41 19.70 -7.61
CA PRO A 392 -19.97 19.70 -7.46
C PRO A 392 -19.55 19.25 -6.07
N GLY A 393 -18.62 18.30 -5.99
CA GLY A 393 -18.00 17.88 -4.75
C GLY A 393 -16.78 18.76 -4.39
N PRO A 394 -16.28 18.71 -3.14
CA PRO A 394 -15.14 19.54 -2.71
C PRO A 394 -13.86 19.31 -3.50
N TYR A 395 -13.66 18.11 -4.02
CA TYR A 395 -12.50 17.77 -4.85
C TYR A 395 -12.42 18.56 -6.16
N SER A 396 -13.56 19.06 -6.67
CA SER A 396 -13.60 19.86 -7.91
C SER A 396 -12.73 21.12 -7.86
N LEU A 397 -12.44 21.64 -6.65
CA LEU A 397 -11.53 22.78 -6.45
C LEU A 397 -10.05 22.41 -6.64
N LEU A 398 -9.72 21.14 -6.69
CA LEU A 398 -8.34 20.63 -6.70
C LEU A 398 -8.00 19.87 -8.00
N THR A 399 -8.99 19.60 -8.87
CA THR A 399 -8.81 18.77 -10.08
C THR A 399 -7.72 19.27 -11.02
N ASP A 400 -7.50 20.59 -11.08
CA ASP A 400 -6.49 21.20 -11.96
C ASP A 400 -5.10 21.30 -11.31
N LEU A 401 -4.97 20.92 -10.05
CA LEU A 401 -3.68 20.95 -9.36
C LEU A 401 -2.84 19.71 -9.69
N PRO A 402 -1.51 19.88 -9.87
CA PRO A 402 -0.60 18.75 -10.02
C PRO A 402 -0.79 17.72 -8.89
N LEU A 403 -0.63 16.44 -9.18
CA LEU A 403 -0.88 15.27 -8.34
C LEU A 403 -2.37 14.96 -8.11
N PHE A 404 -3.24 15.95 -7.91
CA PHE A 404 -4.68 15.71 -7.75
C PHE A 404 -5.35 15.24 -9.06
N GLN A 405 -4.81 15.61 -10.22
CA GLN A 405 -5.28 15.13 -11.52
C GLN A 405 -5.17 13.60 -11.68
N SER A 406 -4.20 12.99 -11.00
CA SER A 406 -3.90 11.56 -11.09
C SER A 406 -4.29 10.77 -9.84
N ALA A 407 -4.63 11.45 -8.74
CA ALA A 407 -5.05 10.81 -7.50
C ALA A 407 -6.52 10.34 -7.60
N LEU A 408 -6.81 9.17 -7.04
CA LEU A 408 -8.15 8.62 -6.99
C LEU A 408 -8.88 9.14 -5.74
N PRO A 409 -9.97 9.92 -5.88
CA PRO A 409 -10.64 10.55 -4.73
C PRO A 409 -11.04 9.56 -3.64
N THR A 410 -11.63 8.41 -3.97
CA THR A 410 -12.06 7.40 -3.00
C THR A 410 -10.93 6.98 -2.04
N ARG A 411 -9.65 7.04 -2.45
CA ARG A 411 -8.50 6.62 -1.66
C ARG A 411 -8.15 7.58 -0.52
N PHE A 412 -8.64 8.83 -0.54
CA PHE A 412 -8.52 9.74 0.59
C PHE A 412 -9.19 9.16 1.86
N ALA A 413 -10.16 8.29 1.71
CA ALA A 413 -10.78 7.56 2.80
C ALA A 413 -9.81 6.66 3.58
N LEU A 414 -8.74 6.16 2.96
CA LEU A 414 -7.72 5.36 3.64
C LEU A 414 -7.01 6.16 4.75
N ALA A 415 -6.82 7.46 4.55
CA ALA A 415 -6.24 8.33 5.58
C ALA A 415 -7.25 8.70 6.69
N VAL A 416 -8.57 8.57 6.46
CA VAL A 416 -9.59 8.76 7.51
C VAL A 416 -9.46 7.69 8.60
N VAL A 417 -9.11 6.46 8.23
CA VAL A 417 -9.03 5.32 9.16
C VAL A 417 -8.10 5.59 10.35
N PRO A 418 -6.81 5.95 10.18
CA PRO A 418 -5.92 6.21 11.32
C PRO A 418 -6.30 7.47 12.11
N LEU A 419 -6.97 8.44 11.50
CA LEU A 419 -7.48 9.63 12.17
C LEU A 419 -8.64 9.27 13.11
N VAL A 420 -9.59 8.47 12.64
CA VAL A 420 -10.68 7.89 13.44
C VAL A 420 -10.12 7.00 14.54
N ALA A 421 -9.20 6.10 14.20
CA ALA A 421 -8.55 5.21 15.17
C ALA A 421 -7.88 6.00 16.30
N THR A 422 -7.21 7.12 15.98
CA THR A 422 -6.59 8.01 16.98
C THR A 422 -7.63 8.55 17.98
N VAL A 423 -8.79 9.00 17.50
CA VAL A 423 -9.89 9.48 18.40
C VAL A 423 -10.39 8.35 19.31
N LEU A 424 -10.61 7.17 18.75
CA LEU A 424 -11.07 5.99 19.51
C LEU A 424 -10.03 5.54 20.54
N VAL A 425 -8.75 5.50 20.17
CA VAL A 425 -7.64 5.18 21.09
C VAL A 425 -7.59 6.13 22.26
N LEU A 426 -7.67 7.45 22.00
CA LEU A 426 -7.66 8.47 23.05
C LEU A 426 -8.87 8.34 24.00
N ALA A 427 -10.03 7.93 23.48
CA ALA A 427 -11.23 7.73 24.30
C ALA A 427 -11.12 6.47 25.17
N VAL A 428 -10.69 5.35 24.60
CA VAL A 428 -10.49 4.10 25.34
C VAL A 428 -9.39 4.27 26.40
N ASP A 429 -8.27 4.91 26.07
CA ASP A 429 -7.18 5.17 27.01
C ASP A 429 -7.62 6.07 28.17
N ARG A 430 -8.46 7.09 27.88
CA ARG A 430 -9.03 7.95 28.93
C ARG A 430 -9.98 7.20 29.85
N ALA A 431 -10.72 6.20 29.33
CA ALA A 431 -11.67 5.42 30.10
C ALA A 431 -10.98 4.39 31.02
N LEU A 432 -9.87 3.80 30.58
CA LEU A 432 -9.13 2.78 31.31
C LEU A 432 -8.23 3.42 32.39
N PRO A 433 -8.03 2.75 33.54
CA PRO A 433 -7.09 3.24 34.55
C PRO A 433 -5.66 3.25 34.01
N ALA A 434 -4.89 4.29 34.37
CA ALA A 434 -3.47 4.32 34.06
C ALA A 434 -2.75 3.11 34.69
N ALA A 435 -1.86 2.49 33.92
CA ALA A 435 -1.06 1.35 34.40
C ALA A 435 -0.04 1.75 35.49
N SER A 436 0.19 3.05 35.72
CA SER A 436 1.06 3.59 36.77
C SER A 436 0.23 4.43 37.76
N PRO A 437 0.18 4.06 39.04
CA PRO A 437 -0.38 4.90 40.09
C PRO A 437 0.56 6.10 40.29
N GLY A 438 0.14 7.31 39.91
CA GLY A 438 0.91 8.51 40.26
C GLY A 438 0.92 9.66 39.26
N ASP A 439 0.12 9.64 38.20
CA ASP A 439 -0.06 10.81 37.31
C ASP A 439 -1.25 11.68 37.78
N PRO A 440 -0.99 12.76 38.56
CA PRO A 440 -2.05 13.63 39.10
C PRO A 440 -2.85 14.35 38.02
N ASP A 441 -2.24 14.62 36.85
CA ASP A 441 -2.91 15.29 35.74
C ASP A 441 -3.92 14.38 35.04
N ARG A 442 -3.66 13.06 34.99
CA ARG A 442 -4.62 12.07 34.50
C ARG A 442 -5.77 11.82 35.48
N ALA A 443 -5.50 11.88 36.79
CA ALA A 443 -6.54 11.79 37.82
C ALA A 443 -7.47 13.01 37.81
N ALA A 444 -6.93 14.20 37.60
CA ALA A 444 -7.69 15.45 37.46
C ALA A 444 -8.46 15.54 36.13
N ALA A 445 -7.91 14.99 35.04
CA ALA A 445 -8.57 14.97 33.72
C ALA A 445 -9.76 13.97 33.64
N ALA A 446 -9.91 13.07 34.60
CA ALA A 446 -11.03 12.15 34.73
C ALA A 446 -12.26 12.83 35.37
N GLY A 447 -12.64 14.04 34.91
CA GLY A 447 -13.81 14.76 35.42
C GLY A 447 -15.10 13.92 35.36
N GLY A 448 -15.88 13.97 36.41
CA GLY A 448 -17.18 13.28 36.54
C GLY A 448 -17.33 12.49 37.82
N PRO A 449 -18.55 12.15 38.22
CA PRO A 449 -18.83 11.39 39.43
C PRO A 449 -18.20 9.98 39.40
N ALA A 450 -17.89 9.43 40.56
CA ALA A 450 -17.20 8.13 40.69
C ALA A 450 -17.89 6.96 39.98
N TRP A 451 -19.25 6.96 39.98
CA TRP A 451 -20.05 5.96 39.27
C TRP A 451 -19.82 6.02 37.76
N TRP A 452 -19.77 7.22 37.16
CA TRP A 452 -19.50 7.38 35.74
C TRP A 452 -18.10 6.85 35.37
N ARG A 453 -17.09 7.15 36.16
CA ARG A 453 -15.73 6.64 35.95
C ARG A 453 -15.65 5.12 35.99
N ARG A 454 -16.39 4.47 36.89
CA ARG A 454 -16.48 3.00 36.91
C ARG A 454 -17.20 2.45 35.69
N SER A 455 -18.33 3.02 35.31
CA SER A 455 -19.08 2.60 34.12
C SER A 455 -18.32 2.82 32.84
N ALA A 456 -17.64 3.96 32.66
CA ALA A 456 -16.87 4.30 31.47
C ALA A 456 -15.72 3.29 31.19
N ARG A 457 -15.13 2.69 32.23
CA ARG A 457 -14.07 1.67 32.11
C ARG A 457 -14.52 0.42 31.34
N ILE A 458 -15.79 0.08 31.40
CA ILE A 458 -16.35 -1.08 30.69
C ILE A 458 -17.09 -0.63 29.43
N LEU A 459 -17.90 0.43 29.56
CA LEU A 459 -18.77 0.88 28.46
C LEU A 459 -17.99 1.40 27.26
N VAL A 460 -16.96 2.23 27.46
CA VAL A 460 -16.26 2.85 26.32
C VAL A 460 -15.45 1.82 25.52
N PRO A 461 -14.58 0.99 26.13
CA PRO A 461 -13.90 -0.07 25.38
C PRO A 461 -14.87 -1.09 24.79
N GLY A 462 -15.94 -1.45 25.53
CA GLY A 462 -16.98 -2.37 25.06
C GLY A 462 -17.75 -1.83 23.85
N LEU A 463 -18.15 -0.55 23.87
CA LEU A 463 -18.83 0.10 22.74
C LEU A 463 -17.92 0.23 21.52
N VAL A 464 -16.65 0.60 21.73
CA VAL A 464 -15.69 0.67 20.63
C VAL A 464 -15.46 -0.72 20.03
N ALA A 465 -15.23 -1.74 20.86
CA ALA A 465 -15.08 -3.11 20.38
C ALA A 465 -16.34 -3.60 19.64
N ALA A 466 -17.52 -3.37 20.19
CA ALA A 466 -18.80 -3.73 19.56
C ALA A 466 -19.01 -3.00 18.22
N ALA A 467 -18.60 -1.73 18.11
CA ALA A 467 -18.70 -0.97 16.88
C ALA A 467 -17.77 -1.51 15.77
N LEU A 468 -16.66 -2.15 16.13
CA LEU A 468 -15.73 -2.76 15.19
C LEU A 468 -16.17 -4.15 14.69
N VAL A 469 -17.03 -4.87 15.44
CA VAL A 469 -17.48 -6.22 15.05
C VAL A 469 -18.16 -6.26 13.69
N PRO A 470 -19.10 -5.36 13.32
CA PRO A 470 -19.75 -5.40 12.00
C PRO A 470 -18.81 -5.25 10.82
N ILE A 471 -17.73 -4.47 10.99
CA ILE A 471 -16.71 -4.24 9.95
C ILE A 471 -15.54 -5.23 10.03
N PHE A 472 -15.62 -6.23 10.92
CA PHE A 472 -14.59 -7.27 11.01
C PHE A 472 -14.46 -7.95 9.63
N PRO A 473 -13.24 -8.09 9.09
CA PRO A 473 -13.04 -8.56 7.73
C PRO A 473 -13.40 -10.03 7.55
N THR A 474 -13.73 -10.40 6.31
CA THR A 474 -13.86 -11.80 5.87
C THR A 474 -12.65 -12.19 5.03
N PRO A 475 -12.31 -13.49 4.91
CA PRO A 475 -11.22 -13.94 4.06
C PRO A 475 -11.32 -13.40 2.64
N LEU A 476 -10.17 -13.08 2.04
CA LEU A 476 -10.13 -12.62 0.65
C LEU A 476 -10.62 -13.72 -0.28
N PRO A 477 -11.58 -13.43 -1.17
CA PRO A 477 -12.06 -14.39 -2.14
C PRO A 477 -10.94 -14.77 -3.11
N THR A 478 -10.74 -16.07 -3.33
CA THR A 478 -9.78 -16.59 -4.31
C THR A 478 -10.47 -17.49 -5.32
N ALA A 479 -9.90 -17.59 -6.51
CA ALA A 479 -10.34 -18.47 -7.59
C ALA A 479 -9.16 -19.31 -8.10
N ASP A 480 -9.47 -20.37 -8.83
CA ASP A 480 -8.47 -21.11 -9.58
C ASP A 480 -8.03 -20.30 -10.80
N ARG A 481 -6.80 -20.52 -11.23
CA ARG A 481 -6.22 -19.87 -12.41
C ARG A 481 -5.58 -20.90 -13.34
N PRO A 482 -5.40 -20.61 -14.64
CA PRO A 482 -4.76 -21.53 -15.58
C PRO A 482 -3.41 -22.02 -15.07
N ALA A 483 -3.11 -23.30 -15.26
CA ALA A 483 -1.80 -23.86 -14.95
C ALA A 483 -0.72 -23.24 -15.83
N LEU A 484 0.52 -23.26 -15.36
CA LEU A 484 1.65 -22.89 -16.22
C LEU A 484 1.99 -24.08 -17.13
N PRO A 485 2.22 -23.88 -18.44
CA PRO A 485 2.65 -24.95 -19.34
C PRO A 485 3.93 -25.62 -18.87
N GLU A 486 4.05 -26.93 -19.08
CA GLU A 486 5.28 -27.69 -18.83
C GLU A 486 6.46 -27.10 -19.62
N PHE A 487 6.19 -26.59 -20.81
CA PHE A 487 7.14 -25.83 -21.63
C PHE A 487 7.86 -24.73 -20.84
N ILE A 488 7.15 -24.05 -19.95
CA ILE A 488 7.72 -23.00 -19.10
C ILE A 488 8.37 -23.60 -17.84
N THR A 489 7.63 -24.44 -17.11
CA THR A 489 8.04 -24.95 -15.79
C THR A 489 9.24 -25.90 -15.87
N ALA A 490 9.36 -26.67 -16.94
CA ALA A 490 10.52 -27.54 -17.21
C ALA A 490 11.68 -26.83 -17.93
N GLY A 491 11.51 -25.53 -18.28
CA GLY A 491 12.56 -24.74 -18.92
C GLY A 491 12.77 -25.00 -20.42
N HIS A 492 11.86 -25.71 -21.10
CA HIS A 492 11.93 -25.99 -22.54
C HIS A 492 11.84 -24.73 -23.41
N TRP A 493 11.41 -23.60 -22.85
CA TRP A 493 11.39 -22.31 -23.55
C TRP A 493 12.81 -21.89 -24.04
N ARG A 494 13.90 -22.40 -23.40
CA ARG A 494 15.28 -22.13 -23.81
C ARG A 494 15.66 -22.76 -25.16
N ASP A 495 14.91 -23.76 -25.62
CA ASP A 495 15.07 -24.32 -26.97
C ASP A 495 14.48 -23.39 -28.05
N CYS A 496 13.66 -22.44 -27.65
CA CYS A 496 12.88 -21.53 -28.49
C CYS A 496 13.42 -20.09 -28.44
N VAL A 497 13.79 -19.61 -27.28
CA VAL A 497 14.21 -18.23 -27.03
C VAL A 497 15.49 -18.21 -26.21
N GLN A 498 16.48 -17.42 -26.63
CA GLN A 498 17.67 -17.15 -25.82
C GLN A 498 17.34 -16.20 -24.67
N PRO A 499 18.08 -16.25 -23.55
CA PRO A 499 17.92 -15.25 -22.48
C PRO A 499 18.02 -13.82 -23.03
N GLY A 500 17.03 -12.99 -22.69
CA GLY A 500 16.92 -11.63 -23.24
C GLY A 500 16.17 -11.51 -24.57
N GLY A 501 15.89 -12.63 -25.26
CA GLY A 501 15.05 -12.64 -26.45
C GLY A 501 13.56 -12.50 -26.15
N VAL A 502 12.73 -12.42 -27.18
CA VAL A 502 11.29 -12.22 -27.06
C VAL A 502 10.52 -13.46 -27.44
N LEU A 503 9.65 -13.92 -26.53
CA LEU A 503 8.67 -14.98 -26.75
C LEU A 503 7.31 -14.36 -26.97
N VAL A 504 6.64 -14.73 -28.06
CA VAL A 504 5.29 -14.28 -28.38
C VAL A 504 4.29 -15.35 -28.00
N PRO A 505 3.54 -15.19 -26.89
CA PRO A 505 2.44 -16.10 -26.58
C PRO A 505 1.27 -15.85 -27.54
N ALA A 506 0.58 -16.89 -27.93
CA ALA A 506 -0.59 -16.80 -28.79
C ALA A 506 -1.82 -17.41 -28.10
N PRO A 507 -2.86 -16.63 -27.77
CA PRO A 507 -2.95 -15.18 -27.99
C PRO A 507 -2.01 -14.35 -27.09
N LEU A 508 -1.67 -13.13 -27.52
CA LEU A 508 -0.87 -12.22 -26.71
C LEU A 508 -1.64 -11.76 -25.46
N PRO A 509 -0.95 -11.46 -24.36
CA PRO A 509 -1.60 -10.97 -23.15
C PRO A 509 -2.18 -9.57 -23.39
N THR A 510 -3.38 -9.35 -22.85
CA THR A 510 -4.08 -8.07 -22.86
C THR A 510 -4.37 -7.64 -21.42
N PRO A 511 -4.77 -6.38 -21.17
CA PRO A 511 -5.19 -5.95 -19.85
C PRO A 511 -6.30 -6.83 -19.24
N ASP A 512 -7.23 -7.34 -20.07
CA ASP A 512 -8.33 -8.19 -19.62
C ASP A 512 -7.94 -9.68 -19.51
N GLN A 513 -6.89 -10.12 -20.21
CA GLN A 513 -6.41 -11.51 -20.26
C GLN A 513 -4.88 -11.54 -20.13
N PRO A 514 -4.31 -11.23 -18.95
CA PRO A 514 -2.87 -11.07 -18.79
C PRO A 514 -2.13 -12.38 -18.51
N TRP A 515 -2.78 -13.54 -18.59
CA TRP A 515 -2.28 -14.82 -18.08
C TRP A 515 -0.90 -15.22 -18.59
N ALA A 516 -0.60 -14.95 -19.86
CA ALA A 516 0.70 -15.26 -20.44
C ALA A 516 1.87 -14.46 -19.84
N MET A 517 1.61 -13.34 -19.13
CA MET A 517 2.64 -12.63 -18.37
C MET A 517 3.24 -13.51 -17.25
N ARG A 518 2.47 -14.45 -16.72
CA ARG A 518 2.94 -15.42 -15.72
C ARG A 518 4.04 -16.35 -16.26
N TRP A 519 4.09 -16.58 -17.57
CA TRP A 519 5.14 -17.38 -18.20
C TRP A 519 6.50 -16.70 -18.02
N ALA A 520 6.57 -15.39 -18.33
CA ALA A 520 7.80 -14.62 -18.09
C ALA A 520 8.12 -14.53 -16.59
N ALA A 521 7.10 -14.32 -15.73
CA ALA A 521 7.29 -14.29 -14.28
C ALA A 521 7.85 -15.60 -13.72
N ALA A 522 7.33 -16.75 -14.16
CA ALA A 522 7.80 -18.07 -13.75
C ALA A 522 9.21 -18.39 -14.26
N ALA A 523 9.61 -17.80 -15.38
CA ALA A 523 10.97 -17.85 -15.91
C ALA A 523 11.88 -16.76 -15.34
N ASN A 524 11.52 -16.14 -14.19
CA ASN A 524 12.26 -15.03 -13.57
C ASN A 524 12.55 -13.88 -14.54
N ALA A 525 11.60 -13.58 -15.43
CA ALA A 525 11.72 -12.58 -16.49
C ALA A 525 13.02 -12.74 -17.32
N GLU A 526 13.46 -13.98 -17.61
CA GLU A 526 14.63 -14.23 -18.44
C GLU A 526 14.39 -13.92 -19.93
N PHE A 527 13.13 -13.93 -20.38
CA PHE A 527 12.72 -13.50 -21.70
C PHE A 527 11.68 -12.38 -21.64
N GLY A 528 11.58 -11.59 -22.71
CA GLY A 528 10.57 -10.57 -22.89
C GLY A 528 9.33 -11.10 -23.58
N ILE A 529 8.19 -10.43 -23.32
CA ILE A 529 6.94 -10.63 -24.06
C ILE A 529 6.47 -9.30 -24.63
N PRO A 530 5.90 -9.28 -25.85
CA PRO A 530 5.28 -8.06 -26.38
C PRO A 530 3.92 -7.85 -25.77
N GLU A 531 3.48 -6.60 -25.73
CA GLU A 531 2.18 -6.18 -25.18
C GLU A 531 2.01 -6.54 -23.69
N GLY A 532 0.78 -6.67 -23.19
CA GLY A 532 0.48 -7.06 -21.80
C GLY A 532 -0.26 -6.01 -21.02
N LEU A 533 -0.36 -6.24 -19.70
CA LEU A 533 -0.95 -5.32 -18.73
C LEU A 533 0.16 -4.42 -18.14
N PHE A 534 0.11 -3.13 -18.38
CA PHE A 534 0.99 -2.10 -17.83
C PHE A 534 0.40 -0.71 -18.11
N ILE A 535 0.89 0.31 -17.42
CA ILE A 535 0.60 1.71 -17.74
C ILE A 535 1.73 2.23 -18.64
N GLY A 536 1.35 2.70 -19.83
CA GLY A 536 2.30 3.23 -20.80
C GLY A 536 1.73 4.38 -21.63
N PRO A 537 2.59 5.10 -22.40
CA PRO A 537 2.19 6.23 -23.22
C PRO A 537 1.43 5.77 -24.46
N TYR A 538 0.36 6.47 -24.79
CA TYR A 538 -0.44 6.27 -25.99
C TYR A 538 -0.55 7.54 -26.84
N GLY A 539 -0.48 7.34 -28.14
CA GLY A 539 -0.62 8.42 -29.12
C GLY A 539 0.57 9.38 -29.13
N ARG A 540 0.45 10.46 -29.93
CA ARG A 540 1.51 11.47 -30.07
C ARG A 540 1.72 12.30 -28.80
N ASP A 541 0.66 12.44 -28.01
CA ASP A 541 0.65 13.26 -26.79
C ASP A 541 1.17 12.48 -25.57
N GLY A 542 1.37 11.16 -25.69
CA GLY A 542 1.85 10.32 -24.61
C GLY A 542 0.87 10.18 -23.43
N ASN A 543 -0.43 10.22 -23.69
CA ASN A 543 -1.45 10.06 -22.67
C ASN A 543 -1.34 8.68 -22.01
N ALA A 544 -1.65 8.60 -20.71
CA ALA A 544 -1.66 7.33 -20.00
C ALA A 544 -2.69 6.36 -20.59
N SER A 545 -2.27 5.11 -20.82
CA SER A 545 -3.12 4.02 -21.31
C SER A 545 -2.79 2.72 -20.62
N MET A 546 -3.79 1.87 -20.47
CA MET A 546 -3.62 0.50 -19.99
C MET A 546 -3.22 -0.40 -21.16
N GLY A 547 -2.00 -0.95 -21.12
CA GLY A 547 -1.44 -1.73 -22.20
C GLY A 547 -1.13 -0.89 -23.44
N ARG A 548 -0.93 -1.58 -24.57
CA ARG A 548 -0.66 -0.97 -25.88
C ARG A 548 -1.77 -1.35 -26.86
N PHE A 549 -1.93 -0.55 -27.89
CA PHE A 549 -2.76 -0.94 -29.04
C PHE A 549 -2.19 -2.20 -29.68
N GLN A 550 -3.05 -3.21 -29.82
CA GLN A 550 -2.69 -4.46 -30.46
C GLN A 550 -2.21 -4.23 -31.90
N ARG A 551 -1.10 -4.85 -32.26
CA ARG A 551 -0.71 -4.93 -33.66
C ARG A 551 -1.68 -5.81 -34.45
N PRO A 552 -1.76 -5.69 -35.79
CA PRO A 552 -2.73 -6.44 -36.60
C PRO A 552 -2.69 -7.95 -36.37
N THR A 553 -1.50 -8.56 -36.16
CA THR A 553 -1.38 -9.99 -35.87
C THR A 553 -1.91 -10.33 -34.48
N SER A 554 -1.62 -9.51 -33.48
CA SER A 554 -2.17 -9.68 -32.13
C SER A 554 -3.70 -9.57 -32.11
N ALA A 555 -4.24 -8.54 -32.77
CA ALA A 555 -5.69 -8.36 -32.90
C ALA A 555 -6.37 -9.53 -33.63
N LEU A 556 -5.74 -10.08 -34.67
CA LEU A 556 -6.22 -11.26 -35.39
C LEU A 556 -6.29 -12.49 -34.46
N LEU A 557 -5.21 -12.78 -33.71
CA LEU A 557 -5.16 -13.93 -32.81
C LEU A 557 -6.16 -13.77 -31.65
N ALA A 558 -6.30 -12.55 -31.11
CA ALA A 558 -7.30 -12.24 -30.09
C ALA A 558 -8.73 -12.41 -30.60
N ASP A 559 -9.03 -12.03 -31.85
CA ASP A 559 -10.34 -12.24 -32.45
C ASP A 559 -10.63 -13.74 -32.66
N VAL A 560 -9.65 -14.51 -33.10
CA VAL A 560 -9.79 -15.98 -33.23
C VAL A 560 -10.04 -16.62 -31.87
N ALA A 561 -9.27 -16.23 -30.84
CA ALA A 561 -9.45 -16.74 -29.48
C ALA A 561 -10.84 -16.40 -28.91
N ARG A 562 -11.37 -15.23 -29.23
CA ARG A 562 -12.70 -14.77 -28.78
C ARG A 562 -13.87 -15.42 -29.54
N THR A 563 -13.72 -15.62 -30.86
CA THR A 563 -14.86 -15.99 -31.73
C THR A 563 -14.84 -17.44 -32.18
N GLY A 564 -13.68 -18.11 -32.16
CA GLY A 564 -13.50 -19.46 -32.76
C GLY A 564 -13.66 -19.51 -34.28
N ARG A 565 -13.63 -18.35 -34.95
CA ARG A 565 -13.79 -18.30 -36.41
C ARG A 565 -12.45 -18.38 -37.12
N MET A 566 -12.33 -19.30 -38.08
CA MET A 566 -11.12 -19.42 -38.90
C MET A 566 -11.00 -18.20 -39.84
N PRO A 567 -9.95 -17.40 -39.73
CA PRO A 567 -9.74 -16.25 -40.62
C PRO A 567 -9.17 -16.72 -41.96
N ARG A 568 -9.50 -15.99 -43.05
CA ARG A 568 -8.82 -16.22 -44.32
C ARG A 568 -7.40 -15.62 -44.28
N ILE A 569 -6.38 -16.47 -44.34
CA ILE A 569 -4.97 -16.03 -44.36
C ILE A 569 -4.48 -15.92 -45.80
N ASP A 570 -4.29 -14.69 -46.27
CA ASP A 570 -3.72 -14.36 -47.55
C ASP A 570 -2.26 -13.92 -47.46
N ALA A 571 -1.61 -13.63 -48.58
CA ALA A 571 -0.23 -13.16 -48.63
C ALA A 571 -0.03 -11.83 -47.91
N GLY A 572 -1.04 -10.96 -47.83
CA GLY A 572 -1.00 -9.70 -47.09
C GLY A 572 -0.88 -9.93 -45.58
N ARG A 573 -1.74 -10.81 -45.03
CA ARG A 573 -1.69 -11.18 -43.59
C ARG A 573 -0.39 -11.88 -43.18
N ARG A 574 0.14 -12.75 -44.06
CA ARG A 574 1.46 -13.38 -43.81
C ARG A 574 2.59 -12.32 -43.73
N ARG A 575 2.64 -11.38 -44.67
CA ARG A 575 3.61 -10.29 -44.63
C ARG A 575 3.42 -9.42 -43.39
N GLN A 576 2.17 -9.13 -43.00
CA GLN A 576 1.90 -8.35 -41.80
C GLN A 576 2.38 -9.08 -40.53
N ALA A 577 2.18 -10.40 -40.46
CA ALA A 577 2.67 -11.20 -39.36
C ALA A 577 4.20 -11.15 -39.25
N GLN A 578 4.92 -11.23 -40.37
CA GLN A 578 6.38 -11.07 -40.42
C GLN A 578 6.81 -9.68 -39.92
N VAL A 579 6.17 -8.61 -40.39
CA VAL A 579 6.44 -7.23 -39.93
C VAL A 579 6.19 -7.08 -38.43
N ASP A 580 5.15 -7.71 -37.90
CA ASP A 580 4.86 -7.66 -36.48
C ASP A 580 5.88 -8.45 -35.65
N MET A 581 6.33 -9.63 -36.14
CA MET A 581 7.40 -10.42 -35.48
C MET A 581 8.73 -9.65 -35.46
N GLU A 582 9.11 -9.05 -36.59
CA GLU A 582 10.32 -8.20 -36.67
C GLU A 582 10.24 -7.00 -35.73
N ALA A 583 9.07 -6.35 -35.67
CA ALA A 583 8.86 -5.19 -34.80
C ALA A 583 8.90 -5.53 -33.31
N TRP A 584 8.54 -6.75 -32.93
CA TRP A 584 8.67 -7.23 -31.56
C TRP A 584 10.07 -7.82 -31.24
N GLY A 585 10.91 -8.03 -32.25
CA GLY A 585 12.16 -8.79 -32.10
C GLY A 585 11.88 -10.23 -31.68
N ALA A 586 10.79 -10.81 -32.18
CA ALA A 586 10.33 -12.11 -31.79
C ALA A 586 11.30 -13.22 -32.21
N SER A 587 11.61 -14.11 -31.31
CA SER A 587 12.42 -15.32 -31.56
C SER A 587 11.53 -16.56 -31.77
N CYS A 588 10.35 -16.57 -31.14
CA CYS A 588 9.46 -17.72 -31.09
C CYS A 588 8.03 -17.31 -30.79
N VAL A 589 7.09 -17.90 -31.52
CA VAL A 589 5.65 -17.84 -31.20
C VAL A 589 5.25 -19.15 -30.53
N VAL A 590 4.50 -19.08 -29.43
CA VAL A 590 4.08 -20.25 -28.65
C VAL A 590 2.57 -20.21 -28.44
N LEU A 591 1.87 -21.23 -28.88
CA LEU A 591 0.43 -21.36 -28.65
C LEU A 591 0.16 -21.79 -27.22
N ASP A 592 -0.62 -20.98 -26.49
CA ASP A 592 -1.11 -21.32 -25.17
C ASP A 592 -2.00 -22.57 -25.23
N PRO A 593 -1.66 -23.66 -24.52
CA PRO A 593 -2.44 -24.89 -24.56
C PRO A 593 -3.85 -24.71 -23.99
N ASP A 594 -4.05 -23.75 -23.09
CA ASP A 594 -5.33 -23.44 -22.45
C ASP A 594 -6.09 -22.28 -23.15
N ALA A 595 -5.59 -21.80 -24.29
CA ALA A 595 -6.26 -20.75 -25.04
C ALA A 595 -7.66 -21.18 -25.52
N PRO A 596 -8.66 -20.29 -25.50
CA PRO A 596 -9.94 -20.58 -26.13
C PRO A 596 -9.76 -20.90 -27.62
N HIS A 597 -10.48 -21.92 -28.11
CA HIS A 597 -10.42 -22.33 -29.52
C HIS A 597 -9.00 -22.68 -30.03
N THR A 598 -8.21 -23.39 -29.19
CA THR A 598 -6.81 -23.75 -29.44
C THR A 598 -6.58 -24.40 -30.82
N GLU A 599 -7.49 -25.26 -31.28
CA GLU A 599 -7.39 -25.90 -32.59
C GLU A 599 -7.46 -24.89 -33.74
N VAL A 600 -8.38 -23.92 -33.67
CA VAL A 600 -8.51 -22.85 -34.67
C VAL A 600 -7.30 -21.92 -34.64
N LEU A 601 -6.81 -21.59 -33.45
CA LEU A 601 -5.56 -20.83 -33.29
C LEU A 601 -4.37 -21.56 -33.90
N HIS A 602 -4.23 -22.86 -33.63
CA HIS A 602 -3.16 -23.69 -34.20
C HIS A 602 -3.17 -23.65 -35.73
N ASN A 603 -4.35 -23.87 -36.35
CA ASN A 603 -4.49 -23.83 -37.81
C ASN A 603 -4.19 -22.41 -38.34
N THR A 604 -4.64 -21.37 -37.65
CA THR A 604 -4.33 -19.98 -38.02
C THR A 604 -2.83 -19.70 -37.99
N LEU A 605 -2.12 -20.18 -36.94
CA LEU A 605 -0.68 -20.02 -36.80
C LEU A 605 0.09 -20.82 -37.86
N GLN A 606 -0.39 -22.03 -38.21
CA GLN A 606 0.18 -22.79 -39.32
C GLN A 606 0.02 -22.06 -40.67
N ASP A 607 -1.13 -21.44 -40.91
CA ASP A 607 -1.35 -20.67 -42.13
C ASP A 607 -0.49 -19.40 -42.17
N LEU A 608 -0.16 -18.80 -41.03
CA LEU A 608 0.68 -17.60 -40.94
C LEU A 608 2.18 -17.92 -41.06
N PHE A 609 2.68 -18.92 -40.31
CA PHE A 609 4.11 -19.17 -40.09
C PHE A 609 4.60 -20.52 -40.67
N GLY A 610 3.72 -21.36 -41.23
CA GLY A 610 4.05 -22.70 -41.66
C GLY A 610 3.91 -23.74 -40.54
N PRO A 611 4.44 -24.97 -40.72
CA PRO A 611 4.27 -26.05 -39.75
C PRO A 611 4.98 -25.76 -38.43
N GLY A 612 4.22 -25.79 -37.32
CA GLY A 612 4.76 -25.66 -35.99
C GLY A 612 5.43 -26.96 -35.49
N ARG A 613 6.27 -26.85 -34.48
CA ARG A 613 6.86 -27.97 -33.77
C ARG A 613 6.23 -28.12 -32.38
N ARG A 614 5.86 -29.34 -32.01
CA ARG A 614 5.42 -29.62 -30.65
C ARG A 614 6.63 -29.74 -29.72
N ILE A 615 6.61 -28.96 -28.61
CA ILE A 615 7.65 -29.02 -27.56
C ILE A 615 6.89 -29.15 -26.22
N ALA A 616 7.06 -30.31 -25.56
CA ALA A 616 6.28 -30.66 -24.38
C ALA A 616 4.76 -30.57 -24.65
N ASP A 617 4.07 -29.74 -23.91
CA ASP A 617 2.61 -29.52 -23.97
C ASP A 617 2.16 -28.44 -24.94
N VAL A 618 3.09 -27.66 -25.57
CA VAL A 618 2.78 -26.55 -26.45
C VAL A 618 3.15 -26.78 -27.92
N TRP A 619 2.58 -25.97 -28.82
CA TRP A 619 3.06 -25.79 -30.18
C TRP A 619 3.88 -24.52 -30.29
N ALA A 620 5.04 -24.59 -30.98
CA ALA A 620 5.95 -23.46 -31.12
C ALA A 620 6.41 -23.29 -32.59
N TRP A 621 6.60 -22.03 -33.00
CA TRP A 621 7.09 -21.61 -34.31
C TRP A 621 8.32 -20.73 -34.10
N LYS A 622 9.46 -21.06 -34.69
CA LYS A 622 10.60 -20.17 -34.79
C LYS A 622 10.33 -19.17 -35.91
N VAL A 623 10.50 -17.89 -35.64
CA VAL A 623 10.17 -16.76 -36.52
C VAL A 623 11.40 -15.87 -36.75
#